data_72b8d76b076fb6c7466463ccab03ffbb
#
_entry.id   72b8d76b076fb6c7466463ccab03ffbb
#
_cell.length_a   1.000
_cell.length_b   1.000
_cell.length_c   1.000
_cell.angle_alpha   90.00
_cell.angle_beta   90.00
_cell.angle_gamma   90.00
#
_symmetry.space_group_name_H-M   'P 1'
#
loop_
_entity.id
_entity.type
_entity.pdbx_description
1 polymer ?
#
loop_
_entity_poly.entity_id
_entity_poly.type
_entity_poly.pdbx_seq_one_letter_code
_entity_poly.pdbx_strand_id
1 'polypeptide(L)'
;MKVYNTERFTRLPDAFLFDTDNTLYPYDPAHAAAQKAVRDKVVSTFSIAPEDFDRAFTEARRQVKGRLEHTAASHSRLLYLQRMLEIMGLGSQVLLALDFEQTYWRTFLSNATLFDGVKDVLDDIRLLGIPTAIVTDLAAQIQFRKV
;
A
#
# COMPACT_ATOMS: atom_id res chain seq x y z
N MET A 1 -9.00 -9.38 -20.70
CA MET A 1 -9.41 -10.14 -19.50
C MET A 1 -9.40 -11.63 -19.85
N LYS A 2 -8.79 -12.51 -19.02
CA LYS A 2 -8.93 -13.96 -19.14
C LYS A 2 -10.06 -14.42 -18.21
N VAL A 3 -11.09 -15.05 -18.76
CA VAL A 3 -12.17 -15.69 -17.97
C VAL A 3 -11.86 -17.18 -17.87
N TYR A 4 -11.60 -17.66 -16.66
CA TYR A 4 -11.16 -19.04 -16.42
C TYR A 4 -12.32 -20.04 -16.28
N ASN A 5 -13.53 -19.55 -16.01
CA ASN A 5 -14.70 -20.39 -15.81
C ASN A 5 -15.96 -19.64 -16.22
N THR A 6 -16.25 -19.65 -17.53
CA THR A 6 -17.42 -18.97 -18.12
C THR A 6 -18.74 -19.58 -17.67
N GLU A 7 -18.76 -20.87 -17.32
CA GLU A 7 -19.99 -21.58 -16.92
C GLU A 7 -20.57 -21.09 -15.59
N ARG A 8 -19.73 -20.45 -14.75
CA ARG A 8 -20.17 -19.89 -13.47
C ARG A 8 -20.78 -18.49 -13.58
N PHE A 9 -20.62 -17.83 -14.73
CA PHE A 9 -21.15 -16.48 -14.99
C PHE A 9 -22.42 -16.48 -15.81
N THR A 10 -23.31 -17.46 -15.59
CA THR A 10 -24.58 -17.59 -16.30
C THR A 10 -25.66 -16.64 -15.79
N ARG A 11 -25.45 -16.01 -14.64
CA ARG A 11 -26.36 -15.01 -14.07
C ARG A 11 -25.54 -13.88 -13.42
N LEU A 12 -26.14 -12.70 -13.27
CA LEU A 12 -25.55 -11.60 -12.53
C LEU A 12 -25.41 -12.00 -11.05
N PRO A 13 -24.29 -11.67 -10.42
CA PRO A 13 -24.10 -11.92 -8.99
C PRO A 13 -24.93 -10.93 -8.15
N ASP A 14 -25.24 -11.33 -6.92
CA ASP A 14 -25.97 -10.49 -5.96
C ASP A 14 -25.09 -9.38 -5.36
N ALA A 15 -23.76 -9.55 -5.37
CA ALA A 15 -22.78 -8.58 -4.94
C ALA A 15 -21.38 -8.88 -5.52
N PHE A 16 -20.52 -7.86 -5.55
CA PHE A 16 -19.10 -8.00 -5.88
C PHE A 16 -18.22 -7.72 -4.65
N LEU A 17 -17.22 -8.57 -4.44
CA LEU A 17 -16.18 -8.38 -3.44
C LEU A 17 -14.83 -8.22 -4.15
N PHE A 18 -14.15 -7.09 -3.90
CA PHE A 18 -12.86 -6.79 -4.51
C PHE A 18 -11.75 -6.77 -3.47
N ASP A 19 -10.62 -7.37 -3.80
CA ASP A 19 -9.34 -6.96 -3.29
C ASP A 19 -8.84 -5.75 -4.10
N THR A 20 -7.83 -5.03 -3.62
CA THR A 20 -7.33 -3.82 -4.28
C THR A 20 -5.97 -4.02 -4.95
N ASP A 21 -4.95 -4.40 -4.16
CA ASP A 21 -3.56 -4.50 -4.62
C ASP A 21 -3.40 -5.67 -5.61
N ASN A 22 -2.88 -5.42 -6.81
CA ASN A 22 -2.77 -6.39 -7.92
C ASN A 22 -4.12 -6.94 -8.44
N THR A 23 -5.23 -6.39 -7.97
CA THR A 23 -6.58 -6.68 -8.47
C THR A 23 -7.15 -5.51 -9.26
N LEU A 24 -7.12 -4.31 -8.71
CA LEU A 24 -7.62 -3.10 -9.38
C LEU A 24 -6.48 -2.31 -10.06
N TYR A 25 -5.28 -2.40 -9.54
CA TYR A 25 -4.07 -1.74 -10.06
C TYR A 25 -2.82 -2.57 -9.73
N PRO A 26 -1.71 -2.39 -10.49
CA PRO A 26 -0.43 -3.03 -10.17
C PRO A 26 0.19 -2.37 -8.94
N TYR A 27 0.45 -3.16 -7.90
CA TYR A 27 1.02 -2.66 -6.64
C TYR A 27 2.48 -2.22 -6.78
N ASP A 28 3.31 -3.03 -7.44
CA ASP A 28 4.77 -2.88 -7.41
C ASP A 28 5.28 -1.54 -7.98
N PRO A 29 4.78 -1.02 -9.11
CA PRO A 29 5.25 0.27 -9.63
C PRO A 29 4.98 1.43 -8.68
N ALA A 30 3.78 1.48 -8.11
CA ALA A 30 3.40 2.53 -7.14
C ALA A 30 4.21 2.42 -5.85
N HIS A 31 4.43 1.17 -5.36
CA HIS A 31 5.26 0.90 -4.20
C HIS A 31 6.71 1.32 -4.42
N ALA A 32 7.31 0.97 -5.55
CA ALA A 32 8.69 1.33 -5.89
C ALA A 32 8.89 2.86 -5.94
N ALA A 33 7.96 3.58 -6.58
CA ALA A 33 7.98 5.03 -6.63
C ALA A 33 7.87 5.66 -5.23
N ALA A 34 6.96 5.16 -4.41
CA ALA A 34 6.76 5.61 -3.04
C ALA A 34 7.98 5.35 -2.15
N GLN A 35 8.57 4.16 -2.25
CA GLN A 35 9.77 3.81 -1.50
C GLN A 35 10.95 4.68 -1.89
N LYS A 36 11.13 4.93 -3.19
CA LYS A 36 12.16 5.83 -3.70
C LYS A 36 11.99 7.25 -3.15
N ALA A 37 10.79 7.80 -3.17
CA ALA A 37 10.52 9.15 -2.68
C ALA A 37 10.82 9.30 -1.18
N VAL A 38 10.48 8.29 -0.36
CA VAL A 38 10.83 8.28 1.07
C VAL A 38 12.34 8.16 1.26
N ARG A 39 13.00 7.26 0.52
CA ARG A 39 14.45 7.11 0.56
C ARG A 39 15.16 8.43 0.25
N ASP A 40 14.81 9.08 -0.86
CA ASP A 40 15.41 10.34 -1.27
C ASP A 40 15.21 11.43 -0.21
N LYS A 41 14.02 11.49 0.40
CA LYS A 41 13.70 12.43 1.46
C LYS A 41 14.50 12.17 2.74
N VAL A 42 14.61 10.92 3.19
CA VAL A 42 15.38 10.55 4.39
C VAL A 42 16.87 10.82 4.16
N VAL A 43 17.40 10.41 3.01
CA VAL A 43 18.79 10.65 2.61
C VAL A 43 19.12 12.16 2.64
N SER A 44 18.26 13.00 2.05
CA SER A 44 18.46 14.45 2.06
C SER A 44 18.28 15.08 3.45
N THR A 45 17.33 14.59 4.24
CA THR A 45 17.05 15.14 5.58
C THR A 45 18.20 14.89 6.55
N PHE A 46 18.82 13.73 6.49
CA PHE A 46 19.86 13.33 7.43
C PHE A 46 21.27 13.31 6.84
N SER A 47 21.43 13.64 5.56
CA SER A 47 22.71 13.61 4.83
C SER A 47 23.44 12.26 4.97
N ILE A 48 22.69 11.15 4.87
CA ILE A 48 23.21 9.78 4.97
C ILE A 48 23.41 9.17 3.59
N ALA A 49 24.18 8.06 3.53
CA ALA A 49 24.28 7.28 2.30
C ALA A 49 22.95 6.54 2.02
N PRO A 50 22.54 6.41 0.75
CA PRO A 50 21.33 5.66 0.36
C PRO A 50 21.31 4.23 0.90
N GLU A 51 22.46 3.59 0.96
CA GLU A 51 22.65 2.22 1.45
C GLU A 51 22.35 2.09 2.95
N ASP A 52 22.59 3.15 3.73
CA ASP A 52 22.26 3.20 5.16
C ASP A 52 20.76 3.21 5.37
N PHE A 53 20.02 3.97 4.55
CA PHE A 53 18.56 3.89 4.53
C PHE A 53 18.07 2.48 4.20
N ASP A 54 18.55 1.91 3.09
CA ASP A 54 18.10 0.60 2.62
C ASP A 54 18.32 -0.49 3.68
N ARG A 55 19.46 -0.47 4.35
CA ARG A 55 19.81 -1.40 5.44
C ARG A 55 18.89 -1.20 6.65
N ALA A 56 18.74 0.05 7.11
CA ALA A 56 17.93 0.37 8.29
C ALA A 56 16.43 0.08 8.04
N PHE A 57 15.92 0.42 6.86
CA PHE A 57 14.51 0.17 6.49
C PHE A 57 14.20 -1.31 6.36
N THR A 58 15.09 -2.09 5.73
CA THR A 58 14.93 -3.54 5.59
C THR A 58 14.90 -4.21 6.96
N GLU A 59 15.79 -3.84 7.85
CA GLU A 59 15.84 -4.38 9.21
C GLU A 59 14.62 -3.96 10.03
N ALA A 60 14.20 -2.71 9.93
CA ALA A 60 12.98 -2.22 10.58
C ALA A 60 11.74 -3.01 10.15
N ARG A 61 11.58 -3.20 8.83
CA ARG A 61 10.48 -4.00 8.27
C ARG A 61 10.51 -5.44 8.79
N ARG A 62 11.67 -6.06 8.81
CA ARG A 62 11.86 -7.43 9.33
C ARG A 62 11.42 -7.52 10.79
N GLN A 63 11.88 -6.57 11.64
CA GLN A 63 11.55 -6.56 13.07
C GLN A 63 10.07 -6.32 13.34
N VAL A 64 9.46 -5.35 12.67
CA VAL A 64 8.01 -5.06 12.83
C VAL A 64 7.17 -6.25 12.38
N LYS A 65 7.49 -6.84 11.22
CA LYS A 65 6.78 -8.04 10.74
C LYS A 65 6.94 -9.22 11.68
N GLY A 66 8.13 -9.48 12.19
CA GLY A 66 8.37 -10.57 13.14
C GLY A 66 7.70 -10.38 14.50
N ARG A 67 7.44 -9.13 14.93
CA ARG A 67 6.74 -8.85 16.20
C ARG A 67 5.22 -8.87 16.07
N LEU A 68 4.69 -8.43 14.92
CA LEU A 68 3.25 -8.23 14.72
C LEU A 68 2.60 -9.31 13.84
N GLU A 69 3.42 -10.16 13.25
CA GLU A 69 3.02 -11.35 12.47
C GLU A 69 1.80 -11.15 11.56
N HIS A 70 0.68 -11.80 11.86
CA HIS A 70 -0.53 -11.83 11.04
C HIS A 70 -1.50 -10.67 11.30
N THR A 71 -1.10 -9.64 12.04
CA THR A 71 -1.95 -8.46 12.26
C THR A 71 -1.85 -7.46 11.09
N ALA A 72 -2.91 -6.68 10.85
CA ALA A 72 -2.91 -5.59 9.88
C ALA A 72 -1.78 -4.56 10.15
N ALA A 73 -1.41 -4.38 11.43
CA ALA A 73 -0.33 -3.49 11.84
C ALA A 73 1.06 -3.97 11.37
N SER A 74 1.24 -5.26 11.06
CA SER A 74 2.49 -5.79 10.50
C SER A 74 2.85 -5.20 9.14
N HIS A 75 1.88 -4.58 8.46
CA HIS A 75 2.04 -3.89 7.17
C HIS A 75 2.10 -2.36 7.30
N SER A 76 2.15 -1.82 8.54
CA SER A 76 2.16 -0.38 8.78
C SER A 76 3.48 0.27 8.33
N ARG A 77 3.40 1.18 7.37
CA ARG A 77 4.55 1.98 6.90
C ARG A 77 5.04 2.92 8.00
N LEU A 78 4.12 3.46 8.79
CA LEU A 78 4.45 4.30 9.93
C LEU A 78 5.36 3.57 10.93
N LEU A 79 5.02 2.33 11.28
CA LEU A 79 5.81 1.53 12.20
C LEU A 79 7.18 1.16 11.63
N TYR A 80 7.27 0.89 10.31
CA TYR A 80 8.56 0.64 9.66
C TYR A 80 9.47 1.87 9.73
N LEU A 81 8.93 3.04 9.42
CA LEU A 81 9.66 4.30 9.41
C LEU A 81 10.06 4.72 10.84
N GLN A 82 9.17 4.60 11.80
CA GLN A 82 9.47 4.81 13.22
C GLN A 82 10.63 3.91 13.66
N ARG A 83 10.54 2.61 13.38
CA ARG A 83 11.57 1.65 13.78
C ARG A 83 12.89 1.89 13.05
N MET A 84 12.84 2.29 11.79
CA MET A 84 14.03 2.68 11.02
C MET A 84 14.77 3.85 11.68
N LEU A 85 14.06 4.90 12.09
CA LEU A 85 14.66 6.05 12.79
C LEU A 85 15.32 5.63 14.11
N GLU A 86 14.70 4.73 14.86
CA GLU A 86 15.27 4.16 16.07
C GLU A 86 16.57 3.37 15.79
N ILE A 87 16.59 2.54 14.73
CA ILE A 87 17.78 1.78 14.30
C ILE A 87 18.91 2.71 13.88
N MET A 88 18.58 3.83 13.26
CA MET A 88 19.54 4.88 12.88
C MET A 88 20.07 5.70 14.10
N GLY A 89 19.63 5.39 15.32
CA GLY A 89 20.05 6.10 16.53
C GLY A 89 19.38 7.44 16.76
N LEU A 90 18.33 7.77 15.99
CA LEU A 90 17.62 9.05 16.08
C LEU A 90 16.52 9.04 17.17
N GLY A 91 16.32 7.91 17.83
CA GLY A 91 15.28 7.74 18.84
C GLY A 91 13.86 7.78 18.29
N SER A 92 12.90 8.09 19.15
CA SER A 92 11.49 8.15 18.78
C SER A 92 11.14 9.49 18.15
N GLN A 93 11.14 9.56 16.83
CA GLN A 93 10.85 10.76 16.04
C GLN A 93 9.50 10.64 15.33
N VAL A 94 8.41 10.64 16.11
CA VAL A 94 7.04 10.37 15.61
C VAL A 94 6.63 11.33 14.50
N LEU A 95 6.93 12.62 14.63
CA LEU A 95 6.55 13.61 13.60
C LEU A 95 7.28 13.39 12.27
N LEU A 96 8.55 13.01 12.31
CA LEU A 96 9.30 12.66 11.11
C LEU A 96 8.79 11.37 10.48
N ALA A 97 8.48 10.35 11.29
CA ALA A 97 7.90 9.11 10.79
C ALA A 97 6.56 9.34 10.11
N LEU A 98 5.69 10.20 10.65
CA LEU A 98 4.42 10.60 10.04
C LEU A 98 4.63 11.36 8.72
N ASP A 99 5.58 12.27 8.66
CA ASP A 99 5.90 13.03 7.45
C ASP A 99 6.45 12.12 6.33
N PHE A 100 7.29 11.16 6.67
CA PHE A 100 7.79 10.15 5.73
C PHE A 100 6.67 9.20 5.28
N GLU A 101 5.78 8.77 6.18
CA GLU A 101 4.61 7.98 5.83
C GLU A 101 3.67 8.75 4.89
N GLN A 102 3.44 10.02 5.15
CA GLN A 102 2.64 10.87 4.27
C GLN A 102 3.27 10.99 2.87
N THR A 103 4.61 11.13 2.81
CA THR A 103 5.35 11.13 1.54
C THR A 103 5.15 9.83 0.79
N TYR A 104 5.23 8.68 1.50
CA TYR A 104 4.99 7.37 0.91
C TYR A 104 3.59 7.28 0.29
N TRP A 105 2.54 7.56 1.07
CA TRP A 105 1.18 7.36 0.58
C TRP A 105 0.79 8.37 -0.50
N ARG A 106 1.23 9.62 -0.41
CA ARG A 106 1.01 10.60 -1.48
C ARG A 106 1.62 10.13 -2.79
N THR A 107 2.88 9.67 -2.76
CA THR A 107 3.56 9.18 -3.96
C THR A 107 2.94 7.89 -4.47
N PHE A 108 2.57 6.96 -3.58
CA PHE A 108 1.90 5.73 -3.95
C PHE A 108 0.61 6.01 -4.74
N LEU A 109 -0.28 6.84 -4.17
CA LEU A 109 -1.56 7.18 -4.78
C LEU A 109 -1.40 7.92 -6.12
N SER A 110 -0.41 8.79 -6.24
CA SER A 110 -0.11 9.49 -7.49
C SER A 110 0.43 8.57 -8.61
N ASN A 111 0.91 7.38 -8.25
CA ASN A 111 1.47 6.40 -9.19
C ASN A 111 0.60 5.12 -9.30
N ALA A 112 -0.46 5.00 -8.53
CA ALA A 112 -1.39 3.89 -8.64
C ALA A 112 -2.36 4.14 -9.81
N THR A 113 -2.15 3.42 -10.91
CA THR A 113 -3.00 3.52 -12.10
C THR A 113 -3.80 2.23 -12.23
N LEU A 114 -5.12 2.35 -12.40
CA LEU A 114 -6.00 1.19 -12.59
C LEU A 114 -5.56 0.36 -13.80
N PHE A 115 -5.75 -0.94 -13.74
CA PHE A 115 -5.61 -1.78 -14.93
C PHE A 115 -6.65 -1.38 -15.98
N ASP A 116 -6.29 -1.62 -17.25
CA ASP A 116 -7.20 -1.38 -18.38
C ASP A 116 -8.54 -2.12 -18.19
N GLY A 117 -9.65 -1.40 -18.38
CA GLY A 117 -11.01 -1.92 -18.26
C GLY A 117 -11.55 -2.01 -16.82
N VAL A 118 -10.76 -1.79 -15.79
CA VAL A 118 -11.26 -1.82 -14.39
C VAL A 118 -12.31 -0.73 -14.17
N LYS A 119 -12.05 0.48 -14.66
CA LYS A 119 -13.01 1.58 -14.53
C LYS A 119 -14.34 1.24 -15.21
N ASP A 120 -14.29 0.67 -16.40
CA ASP A 120 -15.50 0.30 -17.15
C ASP A 120 -16.31 -0.76 -16.40
N VAL A 121 -15.64 -1.78 -15.85
CA VAL A 121 -16.29 -2.81 -15.03
C VAL A 121 -16.95 -2.21 -13.78
N LEU A 122 -16.28 -1.30 -13.08
CA LEU A 122 -16.84 -0.66 -11.89
C LEU A 122 -18.04 0.24 -12.25
N ASP A 123 -17.97 0.95 -13.38
CA ASP A 123 -19.09 1.78 -13.87
C ASP A 123 -20.29 0.91 -14.29
N ASP A 124 -20.05 -0.22 -14.96
CA ASP A 124 -21.11 -1.19 -15.32
C ASP A 124 -21.81 -1.76 -14.07
N ILE A 125 -21.03 -2.19 -13.07
CA ILE A 125 -21.57 -2.71 -11.81
C ILE A 125 -22.43 -1.65 -11.12
N ARG A 126 -21.97 -0.40 -11.10
CA ARG A 126 -22.72 0.72 -10.52
C ARG A 126 -24.02 0.98 -11.27
N LEU A 127 -24.00 0.95 -12.60
CA LEU A 127 -25.20 1.12 -13.45
C LEU A 127 -26.23 0.01 -13.23
N LEU A 128 -25.78 -1.21 -12.97
CA LEU A 128 -26.64 -2.34 -12.65
C LEU A 128 -27.17 -2.30 -11.20
N GLY A 129 -26.71 -1.37 -10.37
CA GLY A 129 -27.13 -1.23 -8.98
C GLY A 129 -26.66 -2.40 -8.10
N ILE A 130 -25.63 -3.15 -8.51
CA ILE A 130 -25.14 -4.30 -7.76
C ILE A 130 -24.22 -3.80 -6.62
N PRO A 131 -24.47 -4.20 -5.36
CA PRO A 131 -23.65 -3.83 -4.24
C PRO A 131 -22.19 -4.27 -4.41
N THR A 132 -21.26 -3.40 -4.00
CA THR A 132 -19.82 -3.71 -4.00
C THR A 132 -19.21 -3.52 -2.63
N ALA A 133 -18.23 -4.35 -2.28
CA ALA A 133 -17.42 -4.19 -1.08
C ALA A 133 -15.94 -4.48 -1.36
N ILE A 134 -15.07 -3.86 -0.55
CA ILE A 134 -13.63 -4.13 -0.57
C ILE A 134 -13.30 -5.02 0.61
N VAL A 135 -12.57 -6.11 0.35
CA VAL A 135 -12.02 -7.01 1.36
C VAL A 135 -10.51 -6.83 1.35
N THR A 136 -9.92 -6.52 2.50
CA THR A 136 -8.50 -6.18 2.61
C THR A 136 -7.93 -6.56 3.97
N ASP A 137 -6.65 -6.96 3.97
CA ASP A 137 -5.88 -7.20 5.20
C ASP A 137 -5.25 -5.93 5.77
N LEU A 138 -5.37 -4.80 5.07
CA LEU A 138 -4.80 -3.53 5.51
C LEU A 138 -5.70 -2.84 6.55
N ALA A 139 -5.07 -2.01 7.39
CA ALA A 139 -5.82 -1.14 8.29
C ALA A 139 -6.76 -0.21 7.50
N ALA A 140 -8.01 -0.05 7.98
CA ALA A 140 -9.05 0.74 7.30
C ALA A 140 -8.59 2.16 6.95
N GLN A 141 -7.84 2.81 7.85
CA GLN A 141 -7.29 4.16 7.61
C GLN A 141 -6.42 4.23 6.34
N ILE A 142 -5.67 3.17 6.03
CA ILE A 142 -4.84 3.11 4.82
C ILE A 142 -5.72 2.85 3.60
N GLN A 143 -6.67 1.94 3.73
CA GLN A 143 -7.55 1.57 2.64
C GLN A 143 -8.44 2.73 2.20
N PHE A 144 -8.96 3.53 3.12
CA PHE A 144 -9.72 4.75 2.80
C PHE A 144 -8.94 5.82 2.04
N ARG A 145 -7.62 5.74 2.01
CA ARG A 145 -6.80 6.61 1.15
C ARG A 145 -6.69 6.11 -0.29
N LYS A 146 -7.01 4.83 -0.54
CA LYS A 146 -6.85 4.17 -1.85
C LYS A 146 -8.15 4.13 -2.67
N VAL A 147 -9.31 4.37 -2.06
CA VAL A 147 -10.64 4.26 -2.68
C VAL A 147 -11.36 5.59 -2.80
#